data_ddcd6df1e8e31bf81598c5c9835274e1
#
_entry.id   ddcd6df1e8e31bf81598c5c9835274e1
#
_cell.length_a   1.000
_cell.length_b   1.000
_cell.length_c   1.000
_cell.angle_alpha   90.00
_cell.angle_beta   90.00
_cell.angle_gamma   90.00
#
_symmetry.space_group_name_H-M   'P 1'
#
loop_
_entity.id
_entity.type
_entity.pdbx_description
1 polymer ?
#
loop_
_entity_poly.entity_id
_entity_poly.type
_entity_poly.pdbx_seq_one_letter_code
_entity_poly.pdbx_strand_id
1 'polypeptide(L)'
;MLPLLLAACAELPSSPLTFPAPDAWTREGPGAPATSFAEGDLFQPCAYLTGGPEDVDHHNLVVMVDGWLLLPWAPEFGGGGLSFYDVSDPCHPVKVGEGFDARMRESHTIGLQLGESRYAAVDYLEPDGSGGVGVWDITDVTAPRWVSQIALPYHTYPDSFTRLTLSVTWQGPYIFASTTGLGVYVIDASDPLDLQLAGQITFEGPHIVGSFPIWGNTAMAASAGLSRTVMMDVSDPLAATPLPGGDFNTLDPEGTWRPYYFSNVGSHYGLYARSKDGGGPMVYDLADPTAPVAVSRLRTPEGDGGYIFLHNDRLFVGDSAFGDVYDFTDPAVLVPLGRFLLQGDLDTVTPMSNVAVVSVDEKGVTGQSSAVIPWDAEPDVTPPSPGMTSPRQGEVFVATTARVGVVFDEMIEPVSAFSGSFRVFDDRDQAVPGAFNVQENVVNFTPDAPLREDAGYTVHLPAGGLADLSGNRLADDLRLRFWTGPAR
;
A
#
# COMPACT_ATOMS: atom_id res chain seq x y z
N MET A 1 26.19 -17.47 -37.81
CA MET A 1 25.78 -16.11 -38.10
C MET A 1 24.27 -16.06 -37.94
N LEU A 2 23.78 -15.69 -36.75
CA LEU A 2 22.37 -15.40 -36.50
C LEU A 2 22.14 -13.95 -36.91
N PRO A 3 21.08 -13.62 -37.62
CA PRO A 3 20.76 -12.23 -37.90
C PRO A 3 20.23 -11.57 -36.61
N LEU A 4 20.86 -10.47 -36.20
CA LEU A 4 20.30 -9.51 -35.25
C LEU A 4 19.00 -8.98 -35.87
N LEU A 5 17.87 -9.34 -35.31
CA LEU A 5 16.63 -8.60 -35.51
C LEU A 5 16.74 -7.28 -34.72
N LEU A 6 17.06 -6.20 -35.42
CA LEU A 6 16.81 -4.85 -34.93
C LEU A 6 15.28 -4.71 -34.76
N ALA A 7 14.80 -4.72 -33.52
CA ALA A 7 13.45 -4.27 -33.20
C ALA A 7 13.36 -2.79 -33.61
N ALA A 8 12.67 -2.51 -34.69
CA ALA A 8 12.32 -1.15 -35.05
C ALA A 8 11.46 -0.58 -33.92
N CYS A 9 11.88 0.53 -33.31
CA CYS A 9 10.98 1.37 -32.52
C CYS A 9 9.83 1.78 -33.42
N ALA A 10 8.70 1.09 -33.30
CA ALA A 10 7.49 1.51 -33.98
C ALA A 10 7.03 2.81 -33.28
N GLU A 11 7.12 3.91 -34.00
CA GLU A 11 6.51 5.16 -33.55
C GLU A 11 5.03 4.89 -33.27
N LEU A 12 4.56 5.41 -32.14
CA LEU A 12 3.14 5.36 -31.78
C LEU A 12 2.34 5.93 -32.95
N PRO A 13 1.23 5.30 -33.36
CA PRO A 13 0.40 5.83 -34.43
C PRO A 13 -0.03 7.26 -34.08
N SER A 14 0.24 8.19 -35.00
CA SER A 14 0.05 9.64 -34.82
C SER A 14 -1.42 10.10 -34.91
N SER A 15 -2.38 9.19 -34.86
CA SER A 15 -3.78 9.56 -34.68
C SER A 15 -4.07 9.59 -33.18
N PRO A 16 -4.39 10.75 -32.61
CA PRO A 16 -4.87 10.81 -31.23
C PRO A 16 -6.21 10.02 -31.20
N LEU A 17 -6.20 8.86 -30.56
CA LEU A 17 -7.44 8.23 -30.14
C LEU A 17 -8.12 9.27 -29.23
N THR A 18 -9.19 9.89 -29.72
CA THR A 18 -10.00 10.80 -28.92
C THR A 18 -10.86 9.93 -28.02
N PHE A 19 -10.34 9.66 -26.84
CA PHE A 19 -11.13 9.04 -25.78
C PHE A 19 -12.08 10.09 -25.18
N PRO A 20 -13.31 9.71 -24.83
CA PRO A 20 -14.18 10.61 -24.07
C PRO A 20 -13.44 11.04 -22.79
N ALA A 21 -13.72 12.25 -22.32
CA ALA A 21 -13.25 12.68 -21.02
C ALA A 21 -13.58 11.62 -19.95
N PRO A 22 -12.74 11.42 -18.93
CA PRO A 22 -13.08 10.49 -17.87
C PRO A 22 -14.43 10.88 -17.27
N ASP A 23 -15.31 9.89 -17.06
CA ASP A 23 -16.53 10.11 -16.32
C ASP A 23 -16.15 10.66 -14.94
N ALA A 24 -16.92 11.61 -14.43
CA ALA A 24 -16.63 12.18 -13.13
C ALA A 24 -16.90 11.13 -12.04
N TRP A 25 -15.86 10.74 -11.30
CA TRP A 25 -16.06 9.99 -10.08
C TRP A 25 -16.49 10.95 -8.96
N THR A 26 -17.22 10.44 -8.00
CA THR A 26 -17.63 11.16 -6.78
C THR A 26 -17.36 10.25 -5.59
N ARG A 27 -16.91 10.83 -4.50
CA ARG A 27 -16.80 10.16 -3.21
C ARG A 27 -18.02 10.47 -2.35
N GLU A 28 -18.36 9.58 -1.43
CA GLU A 28 -19.45 9.78 -0.48
C GLU A 28 -19.01 10.63 0.71
N GLY A 29 -17.75 10.44 1.15
CA GLY A 29 -17.17 11.18 2.25
C GLY A 29 -16.58 12.53 1.84
N PRO A 30 -16.21 13.37 2.81
CA PRO A 30 -15.70 14.72 2.57
C PRO A 30 -14.29 14.75 2.00
N GLY A 31 -13.48 13.70 2.21
CA GLY A 31 -12.09 13.59 1.77
C GLY A 31 -11.06 14.07 2.77
N ALA A 32 -9.81 14.15 2.32
CA ALA A 32 -8.71 14.65 3.13
C ALA A 32 -8.89 16.13 3.50
N PRO A 33 -8.24 16.58 4.59
CA PRO A 33 -8.34 17.96 5.05
C PRO A 33 -7.89 18.99 4.01
N ALA A 34 -8.58 20.13 4.01
CA ALA A 34 -8.26 21.30 3.18
C ALA A 34 -8.16 22.60 4.03
N THR A 35 -7.70 22.46 5.27
CA THR A 35 -7.58 23.57 6.24
C THR A 35 -6.15 24.07 6.27
N SER A 36 -5.93 25.39 6.22
CA SER A 36 -4.61 26.01 6.45
C SER A 36 -4.32 26.13 7.94
N PHE A 37 -3.07 26.01 8.32
CA PHE A 37 -2.57 26.10 9.70
C PHE A 37 -1.58 27.26 9.87
N ALA A 38 -1.49 27.81 11.09
CA ALA A 38 -0.40 28.72 11.41
C ALA A 38 0.90 27.94 11.65
N GLU A 39 2.07 28.54 11.33
CA GLU A 39 3.39 27.90 11.57
C GLU A 39 3.56 27.39 13.02
N GLY A 40 2.97 28.08 14.00
CA GLY A 40 3.05 27.69 15.41
C GLY A 40 2.23 26.44 15.80
N ASP A 41 1.33 26.00 14.93
CA ASP A 41 0.47 24.83 15.15
C ASP A 41 1.11 23.55 14.53
N LEU A 42 2.13 23.71 13.69
CA LEU A 42 2.78 22.59 13.03
C LEU A 42 3.50 21.69 14.04
N PHE A 43 3.43 20.39 13.81
CA PHE A 43 3.99 19.33 14.65
C PHE A 43 3.42 19.29 16.08
N GLN A 44 2.22 19.84 16.27
CA GLN A 44 1.47 19.74 17.52
C GLN A 44 0.16 18.98 17.30
N PRO A 45 -0.22 18.01 18.15
CA PRO A 45 -1.51 17.36 18.06
C PRO A 45 -2.66 18.39 18.14
N CYS A 46 -3.52 18.43 17.14
CA CYS A 46 -4.72 19.27 17.18
C CYS A 46 -5.99 18.51 17.51
N ALA A 47 -5.99 17.18 17.33
CA ALA A 47 -7.06 16.28 17.72
C ALA A 47 -6.54 14.88 18.00
N TYR A 48 -7.37 14.06 18.67
CA TYR A 48 -7.13 12.64 18.86
C TYR A 48 -8.28 11.83 18.28
N LEU A 49 -7.94 10.67 17.68
CA LEU A 49 -8.86 9.66 17.21
C LEU A 49 -8.85 8.50 18.19
N THR A 50 -10.00 7.90 18.43
CA THR A 50 -10.16 6.80 19.38
C THR A 50 -10.77 5.58 18.71
N GLY A 51 -10.26 4.39 19.02
CA GLY A 51 -10.81 3.12 18.59
C GLY A 51 -11.47 2.35 19.74
N GLY A 52 -12.72 1.91 19.54
CA GLY A 52 -13.47 1.16 20.53
C GLY A 52 -14.00 1.99 21.69
N PRO A 53 -14.77 1.33 22.60
CA PRO A 53 -15.49 2.02 23.69
C PRO A 53 -14.58 2.50 24.82
N GLU A 54 -13.39 1.94 24.97
CA GLU A 54 -12.42 2.22 26.02
C GLU A 54 -11.09 2.74 25.47
N ASP A 55 -11.07 3.14 24.21
CA ASP A 55 -9.87 3.53 23.47
C ASP A 55 -8.76 2.48 23.62
N VAL A 56 -8.87 1.46 22.84
CA VAL A 56 -7.90 0.35 22.81
C VAL A 56 -6.61 0.84 22.16
N ASP A 57 -5.48 0.59 22.77
CA ASP A 57 -4.16 0.76 22.16
C ASP A 57 -4.01 -0.12 20.90
N HIS A 58 -2.92 -0.03 20.20
CA HIS A 58 -2.66 -0.68 18.91
C HIS A 58 -3.50 -0.08 17.78
N HIS A 59 -3.23 1.18 17.53
CA HIS A 59 -3.65 1.83 16.31
C HIS A 59 -2.48 1.82 15.33
N ASN A 60 -2.70 1.22 14.17
CA ASN A 60 -1.67 1.12 13.14
C ASN A 60 -2.00 1.98 11.92
N LEU A 61 -1.78 1.43 10.74
CA LEU A 61 -1.98 2.09 9.48
C LEU A 61 -3.44 2.54 9.30
N VAL A 62 -3.65 3.83 9.15
CA VAL A 62 -4.93 4.38 8.71
C VAL A 62 -4.96 4.48 7.18
N VAL A 63 -6.15 4.34 6.61
CA VAL A 63 -6.36 4.49 5.16
C VAL A 63 -7.60 5.35 4.89
N MET A 64 -7.63 6.02 3.73
CA MET A 64 -8.84 6.69 3.26
C MET A 64 -9.66 5.72 2.40
N VAL A 65 -10.95 5.66 2.64
CA VAL A 65 -11.90 4.86 1.87
C VAL A 65 -13.08 5.74 1.48
N ASP A 66 -13.19 6.06 0.20
CA ASP A 66 -14.28 6.88 -0.32
C ASP A 66 -14.46 8.22 0.42
N GLY A 67 -13.34 8.84 0.77
CA GLY A 67 -13.29 10.10 1.49
C GLY A 67 -13.53 10.03 2.99
N TRP A 68 -13.64 8.84 3.57
CA TRP A 68 -13.68 8.62 5.01
C TRP A 68 -12.35 8.05 5.51
N LEU A 69 -11.86 8.52 6.64
CA LEU A 69 -10.72 7.92 7.30
C LEU A 69 -11.14 6.63 7.99
N LEU A 70 -10.52 5.52 7.63
CA LEU A 70 -10.63 4.24 8.30
C LEU A 70 -9.47 4.09 9.29
N LEU A 71 -9.80 3.97 10.57
CA LEU A 71 -8.89 3.65 11.67
C LEU A 71 -9.15 2.22 12.14
N PRO A 72 -8.26 1.26 11.85
CA PRO A 72 -8.27 -0.05 12.48
C PRO A 72 -7.72 0.06 13.90
N TRP A 73 -8.25 -0.74 14.80
CA TRP A 73 -7.80 -0.80 16.18
C TRP A 73 -8.02 -2.20 16.75
N ALA A 74 -7.04 -2.73 17.42
CA ALA A 74 -7.13 -3.98 18.16
C ALA A 74 -5.95 -4.12 19.11
N PRO A 75 -6.12 -4.70 20.30
CA PRO A 75 -4.96 -5.15 21.06
C PRO A 75 -4.29 -6.31 20.31
N GLU A 76 -3.02 -6.54 20.58
CA GLU A 76 -2.21 -7.58 19.93
C GLU A 76 -2.86 -8.98 19.96
N PHE A 77 -3.72 -9.25 20.94
CA PHE A 77 -4.33 -10.55 21.21
C PHE A 77 -5.81 -10.68 20.82
N GLY A 78 -6.28 -9.86 19.90
CA GLY A 78 -7.64 -9.93 19.37
C GLY A 78 -8.68 -9.09 20.10
N GLY A 79 -9.85 -8.97 19.51
CA GLY A 79 -10.94 -8.12 20.00
C GLY A 79 -10.76 -6.66 19.60
N GLY A 80 -10.92 -6.36 18.33
CA GLY A 80 -10.78 -5.02 17.78
C GLY A 80 -11.86 -4.65 16.80
N GLY A 81 -11.63 -3.61 16.03
CA GLY A 81 -12.62 -3.12 15.09
C GLY A 81 -12.10 -2.09 14.10
N LEU A 82 -13.05 -1.56 13.36
CA LEU A 82 -12.85 -0.51 12.38
C LEU A 82 -13.69 0.70 12.77
N SER A 83 -13.06 1.87 12.89
CA SER A 83 -13.76 3.14 13.11
C SER A 83 -13.61 4.01 11.87
N PHE A 84 -14.69 4.66 11.47
CA PHE A 84 -14.70 5.60 10.36
C PHE A 84 -14.88 7.03 10.86
N TYR A 85 -14.10 7.95 10.29
CA TYR A 85 -14.10 9.35 10.68
C TYR A 85 -14.26 10.29 9.47
N ASP A 86 -15.03 11.37 9.69
CA ASP A 86 -14.92 12.59 8.92
C ASP A 86 -13.75 13.41 9.49
N VAL A 87 -12.74 13.66 8.67
CA VAL A 87 -11.54 14.43 9.01
C VAL A 87 -11.42 15.72 8.18
N SER A 88 -12.51 16.16 7.53
CA SER A 88 -12.51 17.40 6.73
C SER A 88 -12.19 18.63 7.57
N ASP A 89 -12.60 18.64 8.85
CA ASP A 89 -12.03 19.52 9.88
C ASP A 89 -11.09 18.68 10.76
N PRO A 90 -9.79 18.68 10.47
CA PRO A 90 -8.86 17.73 11.07
C PRO A 90 -8.66 17.92 12.58
N CYS A 91 -8.96 19.13 13.09
CA CYS A 91 -8.86 19.42 14.52
C CYS A 91 -10.19 19.15 15.28
N HIS A 92 -11.26 18.83 14.55
CA HIS A 92 -12.55 18.41 15.11
C HIS A 92 -13.11 17.18 14.38
N PRO A 93 -12.37 16.06 14.32
CA PRO A 93 -12.79 14.87 13.60
C PRO A 93 -14.09 14.31 14.20
N VAL A 94 -14.96 13.79 13.34
CA VAL A 94 -16.24 13.22 13.75
C VAL A 94 -16.27 11.73 13.43
N LYS A 95 -16.41 10.89 14.45
CA LYS A 95 -16.63 9.45 14.25
C LYS A 95 -18.01 9.24 13.62
N VAL A 96 -18.05 8.65 12.43
CA VAL A 96 -19.29 8.40 11.67
C VAL A 96 -19.82 6.99 11.83
N GLY A 97 -18.93 6.03 12.12
CA GLY A 97 -19.32 4.64 12.36
C GLY A 97 -18.20 3.85 13.01
N GLU A 98 -18.58 2.71 13.59
CA GLU A 98 -17.66 1.79 14.24
C GLU A 98 -18.23 0.39 14.23
N GLY A 99 -17.40 -0.62 13.94
CA GLY A 99 -17.70 -2.03 14.11
C GLY A 99 -16.70 -2.70 15.03
N PHE A 100 -17.16 -3.71 15.77
CA PHE A 100 -16.32 -4.53 16.65
C PHE A 100 -16.50 -6.00 16.32
N ASP A 101 -15.40 -6.75 16.33
CA ASP A 101 -15.42 -8.22 16.34
C ASP A 101 -14.34 -8.77 17.28
N ALA A 102 -14.72 -9.75 18.09
CA ALA A 102 -13.82 -10.36 19.07
C ALA A 102 -12.64 -11.13 18.43
N ARG A 103 -12.71 -11.41 17.14
CA ARG A 103 -11.71 -12.16 16.38
C ARG A 103 -10.73 -11.25 15.62
N MET A 104 -11.07 -9.96 15.43
CA MET A 104 -10.14 -9.05 14.79
C MET A 104 -8.88 -8.92 15.64
N ARG A 105 -7.76 -8.96 14.97
CA ARG A 105 -6.46 -8.70 15.54
C ARG A 105 -5.92 -7.38 14.99
N GLU A 106 -4.88 -6.89 15.60
CA GLU A 106 -4.09 -5.80 15.10
C GLU A 106 -3.77 -5.98 13.61
N SER A 107 -3.99 -4.94 12.82
CA SER A 107 -3.84 -4.99 11.36
C SER A 107 -2.76 -4.02 10.91
N HIS A 108 -1.64 -4.56 10.42
CA HIS A 108 -0.50 -3.77 9.96
C HIS A 108 -0.73 -3.17 8.57
N THR A 109 -1.52 -3.83 7.72
CA THR A 109 -2.02 -3.28 6.46
C THR A 109 -3.43 -3.80 6.21
N ILE A 110 -4.20 -3.05 5.44
CA ILE A 110 -5.58 -3.39 5.10
C ILE A 110 -5.70 -3.59 3.59
N GLY A 111 -6.13 -4.78 3.17
CA GLY A 111 -6.45 -5.03 1.77
C GLY A 111 -7.86 -4.52 1.46
N LEU A 112 -8.01 -3.67 0.44
CA LEU A 112 -9.29 -3.11 0.04
C LEU A 112 -9.79 -3.69 -1.28
N GLN A 113 -11.09 -4.03 -1.31
CA GLN A 113 -11.84 -4.33 -2.53
C GLN A 113 -13.05 -3.39 -2.59
N LEU A 114 -13.06 -2.50 -3.57
CA LEU A 114 -14.07 -1.48 -3.71
C LEU A 114 -14.84 -1.69 -5.02
N GLY A 115 -16.15 -1.90 -4.92
CA GLY A 115 -17.07 -2.11 -6.02
C GLY A 115 -18.48 -1.66 -5.61
N GLU A 116 -19.52 -2.34 -6.09
CA GLU A 116 -20.90 -2.13 -5.58
C GLU A 116 -20.99 -2.44 -4.09
N SER A 117 -20.28 -3.48 -3.63
CA SER A 117 -19.99 -3.73 -2.22
C SER A 117 -18.53 -3.43 -1.95
N ARG A 118 -18.23 -3.00 -0.73
CA ARG A 118 -16.89 -2.60 -0.29
C ARG A 118 -16.44 -3.49 0.85
N TYR A 119 -15.23 -3.99 0.74
CA TYR A 119 -14.66 -4.92 1.71
C TYR A 119 -13.28 -4.48 2.16
N ALA A 120 -12.98 -4.74 3.44
CA ALA A 120 -11.65 -4.59 4.02
C ALA A 120 -11.19 -5.94 4.58
N ALA A 121 -10.02 -6.40 4.15
CA ALA A 121 -9.38 -7.60 4.66
C ALA A 121 -8.34 -7.21 5.71
N VAL A 122 -8.38 -7.90 6.85
CA VAL A 122 -7.58 -7.62 8.04
C VAL A 122 -7.08 -8.93 8.67
N ASP A 123 -6.22 -8.82 9.65
CA ASP A 123 -5.77 -9.94 10.46
C ASP A 123 -6.88 -10.47 11.36
N TYR A 124 -6.83 -11.76 11.61
CA TYR A 124 -7.83 -12.48 12.39
C TYR A 124 -7.18 -13.52 13.31
N LEU A 125 -7.77 -13.65 14.49
CA LEU A 125 -7.34 -14.59 15.53
C LEU A 125 -8.54 -15.19 16.29
N GLU A 126 -8.55 -16.51 16.41
CA GLU A 126 -9.54 -17.25 17.23
C GLU A 126 -9.04 -17.46 18.67
N PRO A 127 -9.94 -17.69 19.62
CA PRO A 127 -9.55 -17.97 21.02
C PRO A 127 -8.69 -19.21 21.21
N ASP A 128 -8.68 -20.16 20.27
CA ASP A 128 -7.81 -21.34 20.30
C ASP A 128 -6.40 -21.07 19.76
N GLY A 129 -6.12 -19.85 19.33
CA GLY A 129 -4.86 -19.39 18.78
C GLY A 129 -4.73 -19.61 17.26
N SER A 130 -5.71 -20.18 16.57
CA SER A 130 -5.71 -20.19 15.11
C SER A 130 -5.96 -18.80 14.56
N GLY A 131 -5.35 -18.45 13.44
CA GLY A 131 -5.46 -17.13 12.85
C GLY A 131 -5.30 -17.13 11.35
N GLY A 132 -5.44 -15.98 10.74
CA GLY A 132 -5.36 -15.79 9.29
C GLY A 132 -5.93 -14.46 8.85
N VAL A 133 -6.88 -14.47 7.91
CA VAL A 133 -7.48 -13.27 7.33
C VAL A 133 -8.98 -13.25 7.59
N GLY A 134 -9.46 -12.10 8.01
CA GLY A 134 -10.88 -11.78 8.17
C GLY A 134 -11.30 -10.68 7.21
N VAL A 135 -12.58 -10.64 6.85
CA VAL A 135 -13.15 -9.64 5.95
C VAL A 135 -14.30 -8.92 6.62
N TRP A 136 -14.25 -7.61 6.54
CA TRP A 136 -15.32 -6.70 6.90
C TRP A 136 -16.08 -6.23 5.64
N ASP A 137 -17.40 -6.20 5.71
CA ASP A 137 -18.23 -5.41 4.80
C ASP A 137 -18.25 -3.96 5.34
N ILE A 138 -17.70 -3.06 4.54
CA ILE A 138 -17.61 -1.61 4.82
C ILE A 138 -18.44 -0.79 3.84
N THR A 139 -19.40 -1.41 3.15
CA THR A 139 -20.29 -0.74 2.21
C THR A 139 -21.10 0.38 2.91
N ASP A 140 -21.53 0.13 4.14
CA ASP A 140 -22.09 1.16 5.02
C ASP A 140 -21.05 1.51 6.09
N VAL A 141 -20.34 2.60 5.90
CA VAL A 141 -19.30 3.06 6.83
C VAL A 141 -19.84 3.40 8.22
N THR A 142 -21.16 3.62 8.37
CA THR A 142 -21.78 3.87 9.67
C THR A 142 -22.02 2.60 10.48
N ALA A 143 -21.95 1.43 9.84
CA ALA A 143 -22.19 0.13 10.44
C ALA A 143 -21.31 -0.98 9.83
N PRO A 144 -19.98 -0.86 9.87
CA PRO A 144 -19.08 -1.88 9.34
C PRO A 144 -19.29 -3.20 10.08
N ARG A 145 -19.22 -4.33 9.38
CA ARG A 145 -19.54 -5.64 9.96
C ARG A 145 -18.63 -6.73 9.44
N TRP A 146 -18.21 -7.61 10.32
CA TRP A 146 -17.49 -8.83 9.98
C TRP A 146 -18.38 -9.78 9.17
N VAL A 147 -17.88 -10.29 8.04
CA VAL A 147 -18.69 -11.13 7.14
C VAL A 147 -18.08 -12.49 6.85
N SER A 148 -16.76 -12.63 6.87
CA SER A 148 -16.10 -13.90 6.62
C SER A 148 -14.70 -13.94 7.20
N GLN A 149 -14.11 -15.12 7.31
CA GLN A 149 -12.71 -15.34 7.68
C GLN A 149 -12.19 -16.67 7.14
N ILE A 150 -10.86 -16.76 7.07
CA ILE A 150 -10.18 -18.02 6.81
C ILE A 150 -9.01 -18.20 7.77
N ALA A 151 -8.98 -19.35 8.47
CA ALA A 151 -7.83 -19.77 9.23
C ALA A 151 -6.73 -20.29 8.29
N LEU A 152 -5.51 -19.80 8.45
CA LEU A 152 -4.38 -20.22 7.63
C LEU A 152 -3.62 -21.36 8.31
N PRO A 153 -3.13 -22.35 7.54
CA PRO A 153 -2.39 -23.48 8.09
C PRO A 153 -1.16 -23.02 8.88
N TYR A 154 -0.93 -23.67 10.01
CA TYR A 154 0.21 -23.39 10.91
C TYR A 154 0.23 -21.99 11.54
N HIS A 155 -0.79 -21.18 11.34
CA HIS A 155 -1.00 -19.97 12.12
C HIS A 155 -1.47 -20.36 13.51
N THR A 156 -0.63 -20.13 14.50
CA THR A 156 -0.97 -20.37 15.91
C THR A 156 -0.37 -19.28 16.77
N TYR A 157 -1.22 -18.64 17.53
CA TYR A 157 -0.84 -17.64 18.51
C TYR A 157 -0.94 -18.28 19.94
N PRO A 158 -0.14 -17.97 20.93
CA PRO A 158 0.84 -16.89 21.02
C PRO A 158 2.28 -17.33 20.75
N ASP A 159 2.52 -18.14 19.75
CA ASP A 159 3.88 -18.63 19.49
C ASP A 159 4.75 -17.57 18.82
N SER A 160 4.90 -16.46 19.54
CA SER A 160 5.79 -15.34 19.30
C SER A 160 6.06 -15.01 17.84
N PHE A 161 5.69 -13.87 17.32
CA PHE A 161 6.09 -13.23 16.04
C PHE A 161 6.50 -14.13 14.85
N THR A 162 6.48 -15.46 15.00
CA THR A 162 6.97 -16.42 14.01
C THR A 162 5.89 -17.03 13.13
N ARG A 163 4.61 -16.77 13.42
CA ARG A 163 3.49 -17.37 12.68
C ARG A 163 2.26 -16.48 12.62
N LEU A 164 2.47 -15.18 12.50
CA LEU A 164 1.41 -14.19 12.42
C LEU A 164 1.22 -13.73 10.99
N THR A 165 0.03 -13.26 10.66
CA THR A 165 -0.18 -12.39 9.51
C THR A 165 0.39 -11.02 9.84
N LEU A 166 1.19 -10.42 8.96
CA LEU A 166 1.75 -9.09 9.13
C LEU A 166 1.22 -8.09 8.12
N SER A 167 0.88 -8.53 6.94
CA SER A 167 0.30 -7.64 5.95
C SER A 167 -0.68 -8.36 5.05
N VAL A 168 -1.73 -7.65 4.66
CA VAL A 168 -2.80 -8.14 3.80
C VAL A 168 -2.91 -7.24 2.58
N THR A 169 -2.69 -7.78 1.39
CA THR A 169 -2.82 -7.07 0.12
C THR A 169 -3.91 -7.71 -0.72
N TRP A 170 -4.85 -6.93 -1.23
CA TRP A 170 -5.91 -7.42 -2.11
C TRP A 170 -5.66 -7.01 -3.55
N GLN A 171 -5.57 -7.98 -4.46
CA GLN A 171 -5.41 -7.71 -5.89
C GLN A 171 -6.29 -8.65 -6.71
N GLY A 172 -7.28 -8.10 -7.39
CA GLY A 172 -8.26 -8.87 -8.18
C GLY A 172 -8.98 -9.90 -7.33
N PRO A 173 -9.01 -11.18 -7.74
CA PRO A 173 -9.68 -12.24 -6.99
C PRO A 173 -8.84 -12.78 -5.82
N TYR A 174 -7.65 -12.24 -5.55
CA TYR A 174 -6.75 -12.81 -4.55
C TYR A 174 -6.44 -11.84 -3.42
N ILE A 175 -6.41 -12.40 -2.20
CA ILE A 175 -5.80 -11.77 -1.04
C ILE A 175 -4.45 -12.47 -0.80
N PHE A 176 -3.41 -11.66 -0.64
CA PHE A 176 -2.06 -12.10 -0.27
C PHE A 176 -1.84 -11.76 1.20
N ALA A 177 -1.66 -12.78 2.02
CA ALA A 177 -1.40 -12.64 3.45
C ALA A 177 0.07 -12.96 3.73
N SER A 178 0.87 -11.96 4.00
CA SER A 178 2.27 -12.14 4.38
C SER A 178 2.35 -12.64 5.82
N THR A 179 3.29 -13.52 6.09
CA THR A 179 3.37 -14.19 7.38
C THR A 179 4.80 -14.32 7.88
N THR A 180 4.95 -14.27 9.18
CA THR A 180 6.25 -14.43 9.80
C THR A 180 6.73 -15.87 9.71
N GLY A 181 7.68 -16.14 8.81
CA GLY A 181 8.35 -17.42 8.69
C GLY A 181 7.64 -18.49 7.87
N LEU A 182 6.44 -18.22 7.34
CA LEU A 182 5.70 -19.14 6.47
C LEU A 182 5.59 -18.66 5.02
N GLY A 183 6.10 -17.47 4.72
CA GLY A 183 6.00 -16.85 3.39
C GLY A 183 4.68 -16.09 3.20
N VAL A 184 4.06 -16.19 2.03
CA VAL A 184 2.83 -15.47 1.71
C VAL A 184 1.75 -16.47 1.30
N TYR A 185 0.63 -16.47 2.00
CA TYR A 185 -0.53 -17.27 1.58
C TYR A 185 -1.32 -16.51 0.50
N VAL A 186 -1.78 -17.27 -0.48
CA VAL A 186 -2.65 -16.78 -1.55
C VAL A 186 -4.05 -17.33 -1.29
N ILE A 187 -5.00 -16.43 -1.08
CA ILE A 187 -6.38 -16.73 -0.74
C ILE A 187 -7.24 -16.32 -1.92
N ASP A 188 -8.05 -17.23 -2.44
CA ASP A 188 -9.10 -16.93 -3.40
C ASP A 188 -10.24 -16.22 -2.66
N ALA A 189 -10.47 -14.96 -3.01
CA ALA A 189 -11.50 -14.08 -2.52
C ALA A 189 -12.43 -13.61 -3.67
N SER A 190 -12.60 -14.43 -4.71
CA SER A 190 -13.57 -14.19 -5.78
C SER A 190 -14.98 -14.04 -5.23
N ASP A 191 -15.30 -14.75 -4.13
CA ASP A 191 -16.42 -14.47 -3.26
C ASP A 191 -15.88 -14.02 -1.89
N PRO A 192 -15.94 -12.74 -1.55
CA PRO A 192 -15.48 -12.23 -0.27
C PRO A 192 -16.21 -12.82 0.96
N LEU A 193 -17.34 -13.47 0.74
CA LEU A 193 -18.10 -14.13 1.81
C LEU A 193 -17.72 -15.61 2.02
N ASP A 194 -16.93 -16.19 1.10
CA ASP A 194 -16.48 -17.59 1.14
C ASP A 194 -15.01 -17.74 0.71
N LEU A 195 -14.10 -17.30 1.55
CA LEU A 195 -12.66 -17.32 1.30
C LEU A 195 -12.11 -18.74 1.20
N GLN A 196 -11.27 -19.01 0.20
CA GLN A 196 -10.64 -20.32 -0.02
C GLN A 196 -9.11 -20.20 -0.09
N LEU A 197 -8.39 -21.11 0.56
CA LEU A 197 -6.93 -21.15 0.41
C LEU A 197 -6.57 -21.66 -1.00
N ALA A 198 -5.95 -20.81 -1.81
CA ALA A 198 -5.54 -21.13 -3.17
C ALA A 198 -4.10 -21.66 -3.24
N GLY A 199 -3.19 -21.11 -2.43
CA GLY A 199 -1.78 -21.50 -2.48
C GLY A 199 -0.91 -20.83 -1.43
N GLN A 200 0.40 -21.00 -1.58
CA GLN A 200 1.40 -20.40 -0.70
C GLN A 200 2.68 -20.12 -1.48
N ILE A 201 3.20 -18.91 -1.37
CA ILE A 201 4.50 -18.50 -1.88
C ILE A 201 5.52 -18.74 -0.77
N THR A 202 6.53 -19.56 -1.05
CA THR A 202 7.59 -19.88 -0.08
C THR A 202 8.95 -19.37 -0.58
N PHE A 203 9.87 -19.14 0.33
CA PHE A 203 11.20 -18.61 0.04
C PHE A 203 12.29 -19.58 0.46
N GLU A 204 13.38 -19.63 -0.32
CA GLU A 204 14.58 -20.35 0.09
C GLU A 204 15.32 -19.58 1.19
N GLY A 205 15.68 -20.26 2.27
CA GLY A 205 16.36 -19.67 3.42
C GLY A 205 15.46 -18.83 4.33
N PRO A 206 16.02 -18.22 5.37
CA PRO A 206 15.26 -17.40 6.32
C PRO A 206 14.66 -16.17 5.64
N HIS A 207 13.34 -16.01 5.73
CA HIS A 207 12.62 -14.84 5.26
C HIS A 207 11.34 -14.65 6.07
N ILE A 208 11.25 -13.54 6.78
CA ILE A 208 10.07 -13.13 7.52
C ILE A 208 9.42 -12.05 6.68
N VAL A 209 8.32 -12.37 5.99
CA VAL A 209 7.66 -11.39 5.11
C VAL A 209 6.82 -10.45 5.97
N GLY A 210 7.25 -9.20 6.11
CA GLY A 210 6.54 -8.15 6.84
C GLY A 210 5.60 -7.35 5.96
N SER A 211 6.00 -7.07 4.72
CA SER A 211 5.20 -6.33 3.75
C SER A 211 5.25 -7.01 2.38
N PHE A 212 4.14 -6.95 1.66
CA PHE A 212 4.04 -7.54 0.32
C PHE A 212 3.27 -6.62 -0.64
N PRO A 213 3.77 -5.38 -0.89
CA PRO A 213 3.16 -4.51 -1.89
C PRO A 213 3.26 -5.12 -3.28
N ILE A 214 2.17 -5.01 -4.05
CA ILE A 214 2.04 -5.60 -5.39
C ILE A 214 1.62 -4.52 -6.37
N TRP A 215 2.36 -4.38 -7.47
CA TRP A 215 1.94 -3.56 -8.61
C TRP A 215 1.98 -4.39 -9.90
N GLY A 216 0.82 -4.63 -10.45
CA GLY A 216 0.64 -5.50 -11.62
C GLY A 216 1.16 -6.91 -11.38
N ASN A 217 2.20 -7.30 -12.13
CA ASN A 217 2.84 -8.61 -12.02
C ASN A 217 4.05 -8.64 -11.09
N THR A 218 4.40 -7.52 -10.49
CA THR A 218 5.59 -7.41 -9.65
C THR A 218 5.17 -7.25 -8.18
N ALA A 219 5.85 -7.94 -7.29
CA ALA A 219 5.69 -7.75 -5.85
C ALA A 219 7.05 -7.59 -5.17
N MET A 220 7.04 -6.92 -4.02
CA MET A 220 8.19 -6.78 -3.14
C MET A 220 7.94 -7.57 -1.86
N ALA A 221 8.54 -8.75 -1.72
CA ALA A 221 8.52 -9.50 -0.47
C ALA A 221 9.60 -8.93 0.46
N ALA A 222 9.21 -7.98 1.29
CA ALA A 222 10.10 -7.31 2.22
C ALA A 222 10.00 -7.95 3.61
N SER A 223 11.14 -8.08 4.29
CA SER A 223 11.18 -8.70 5.61
C SER A 223 10.61 -7.81 6.71
N ALA A 224 10.32 -8.42 7.87
CA ALA A 224 10.17 -7.75 9.15
C ALA A 224 11.27 -8.24 10.10
N GLY A 225 12.10 -7.34 10.58
CA GLY A 225 13.21 -7.65 11.49
C GLY A 225 14.44 -8.32 10.85
N LEU A 226 14.45 -8.51 9.51
CA LEU A 226 15.63 -8.92 8.74
C LEU A 226 15.96 -7.86 7.68
N SER A 227 17.11 -7.99 7.03
CA SER A 227 17.57 -7.07 5.96
C SER A 227 17.17 -7.49 4.56
N ARG A 228 16.59 -8.69 4.40
CA ARG A 228 16.36 -9.29 3.09
C ARG A 228 15.07 -8.77 2.44
N THR A 229 15.16 -8.45 1.15
CA THR A 229 14.03 -8.19 0.26
C THR A 229 14.14 -9.07 -0.98
N VAL A 230 13.03 -9.62 -1.44
CA VAL A 230 12.95 -10.41 -2.67
C VAL A 230 11.90 -9.82 -3.61
N MET A 231 12.34 -9.35 -4.77
CA MET A 231 11.44 -8.93 -5.84
C MET A 231 10.88 -10.18 -6.53
N MET A 232 9.57 -10.21 -6.75
CA MET A 232 8.86 -11.39 -7.24
C MET A 232 8.12 -11.09 -8.55
N ASP A 233 8.11 -12.06 -9.44
CA ASP A 233 7.11 -12.18 -10.51
C ASP A 233 5.89 -12.91 -9.94
N VAL A 234 4.76 -12.22 -9.88
CA VAL A 234 3.47 -12.74 -9.42
C VAL A 234 2.43 -12.78 -10.56
N SER A 235 2.87 -12.81 -11.82
CA SER A 235 1.96 -12.93 -12.97
C SER A 235 1.05 -14.16 -12.90
N ASP A 236 1.54 -15.25 -12.31
CA ASP A 236 0.75 -16.35 -11.79
C ASP A 236 0.92 -16.38 -10.25
N PRO A 237 -0.09 -15.97 -9.48
CA PRO A 237 0.00 -15.94 -8.02
C PRO A 237 0.27 -17.30 -7.38
N LEU A 238 -0.13 -18.39 -8.05
CA LEU A 238 0.05 -19.77 -7.53
C LEU A 238 1.41 -20.37 -7.93
N ALA A 239 2.13 -19.71 -8.84
CA ALA A 239 3.46 -20.09 -9.31
C ALA A 239 4.43 -18.90 -9.28
N ALA A 240 4.29 -18.02 -8.29
CA ALA A 240 5.15 -16.85 -8.12
C ALA A 240 6.64 -17.25 -7.98
N THR A 241 7.51 -16.48 -8.63
CA THR A 241 8.95 -16.76 -8.65
C THR A 241 9.78 -15.50 -8.36
N PRO A 242 10.95 -15.62 -7.70
CA PRO A 242 11.87 -14.50 -7.56
C PRO A 242 12.32 -13.95 -8.91
N LEU A 243 12.38 -12.64 -9.05
CA LEU A 243 12.99 -11.99 -10.21
C LEU A 243 14.51 -12.18 -10.16
N PRO A 244 15.16 -12.51 -11.28
CA PRO A 244 16.61 -12.64 -11.34
C PRO A 244 17.31 -11.35 -10.88
N GLY A 245 18.19 -11.44 -9.89
CA GLY A 245 18.88 -10.27 -9.33
C GLY A 245 18.07 -9.43 -8.34
N GLY A 246 16.79 -9.75 -8.13
CA GLY A 246 15.90 -9.04 -7.22
C GLY A 246 15.97 -9.49 -5.74
N ASP A 247 16.86 -10.43 -5.39
CA ASP A 247 17.10 -10.84 -4.01
C ASP A 247 18.29 -10.06 -3.44
N PHE A 248 18.05 -9.18 -2.50
CA PHE A 248 19.07 -8.28 -1.95
C PHE A 248 18.86 -8.02 -0.46
N ASN A 249 19.88 -7.44 0.18
CA ASN A 249 19.81 -7.01 1.56
C ASN A 249 19.93 -5.49 1.64
N THR A 250 19.12 -4.88 2.49
CA THR A 250 19.25 -3.47 2.83
C THR A 250 20.53 -3.22 3.62
N LEU A 251 21.16 -2.08 3.35
CA LEU A 251 22.42 -1.68 3.95
C LEU A 251 22.26 -0.37 4.72
N ASP A 252 22.96 -0.23 5.82
CA ASP A 252 23.13 1.06 6.50
C ASP A 252 24.14 1.98 5.78
N PRO A 253 24.35 3.23 6.25
CA PRO A 253 25.33 4.13 5.65
C PRO A 253 26.76 3.56 5.61
N GLU A 254 27.10 2.70 6.56
CA GLU A 254 28.42 2.05 6.68
C GLU A 254 28.56 0.84 5.77
N GLY A 255 27.50 0.44 5.03
CA GLY A 255 27.48 -0.71 4.13
C GLY A 255 27.28 -2.06 4.82
N THR A 256 26.84 -2.08 6.07
CA THR A 256 26.49 -3.29 6.81
C THR A 256 25.04 -3.65 6.57
N TRP A 257 24.72 -4.92 6.51
CA TRP A 257 23.33 -5.38 6.42
C TRP A 257 22.54 -4.86 7.62
N ARG A 258 21.38 -4.25 7.32
CA ARG A 258 20.59 -3.63 8.34
C ARG A 258 19.12 -4.06 8.26
N PRO A 259 18.55 -4.61 9.33
CA PRO A 259 17.15 -4.96 9.37
C PRO A 259 16.24 -3.73 9.34
N TYR A 260 15.00 -3.96 8.95
CA TYR A 260 13.88 -3.03 8.98
C TYR A 260 12.62 -3.76 9.44
N TYR A 261 11.59 -3.03 9.87
CA TYR A 261 10.32 -3.65 10.22
C TYR A 261 9.35 -3.59 9.06
N PHE A 262 8.91 -2.39 8.69
CA PHE A 262 7.97 -2.24 7.60
C PHE A 262 8.61 -1.52 6.43
N SER A 263 8.02 -1.76 5.27
CA SER A 263 8.48 -1.18 4.02
C SER A 263 7.28 -0.88 3.14
N ASN A 264 7.47 0.07 2.24
CA ASN A 264 6.48 0.47 1.27
C ASN A 264 7.13 0.72 -0.09
N VAL A 265 6.31 1.04 -1.08
CA VAL A 265 6.74 1.51 -2.38
C VAL A 265 6.15 2.90 -2.65
N GLY A 266 6.89 3.76 -3.33
CA GLY A 266 6.39 5.06 -3.75
C GLY A 266 7.18 5.58 -4.93
N SER A 267 6.52 6.13 -5.96
CA SER A 267 7.12 6.47 -7.23
C SER A 267 7.86 5.28 -7.85
N HIS A 268 9.18 5.27 -7.88
CA HIS A 268 10.01 4.14 -8.31
C HIS A 268 10.95 3.67 -7.19
N TYR A 269 10.60 3.95 -5.95
CA TYR A 269 11.43 3.61 -4.80
C TYR A 269 10.81 2.50 -3.95
N GLY A 270 11.68 1.64 -3.42
CA GLY A 270 11.42 0.83 -2.24
C GLY A 270 11.87 1.61 -1.01
N LEU A 271 10.99 1.74 -0.06
CA LEU A 271 11.11 2.55 1.14
C LEU A 271 11.18 1.63 2.36
N TYR A 272 12.16 1.81 3.23
CA TYR A 272 12.39 0.94 4.38
C TYR A 272 12.66 1.77 5.62
N ALA A 273 11.93 1.49 6.71
CA ALA A 273 12.20 2.06 8.00
C ALA A 273 13.20 1.16 8.75
N ARG A 274 14.39 1.70 9.00
CA ARG A 274 15.49 0.98 9.64
C ARG A 274 15.11 0.55 11.05
N SER A 275 15.45 -0.68 11.43
CA SER A 275 15.32 -1.18 12.79
C SER A 275 16.65 -1.59 13.40
N LYS A 276 16.69 -1.63 14.72
CA LYS A 276 17.83 -2.00 15.59
C LYS A 276 19.07 -1.10 15.44
N ASP A 277 19.56 -0.61 16.56
CA ASP A 277 20.69 0.33 16.67
C ASP A 277 20.41 1.70 16.02
N GLY A 278 19.23 2.23 16.18
CA GLY A 278 18.72 3.48 15.64
C GLY A 278 17.79 3.28 14.45
N GLY A 279 16.93 4.24 14.23
CA GLY A 279 15.95 4.30 13.13
C GLY A 279 16.44 5.01 11.89
N GLY A 280 15.50 5.51 11.11
CA GLY A 280 15.71 6.31 9.92
C GLY A 280 15.43 5.58 8.60
N PRO A 281 15.28 6.32 7.51
CA PRO A 281 14.94 5.76 6.20
C PRO A 281 16.13 5.14 5.47
N MET A 282 15.84 4.05 4.77
CA MET A 282 16.70 3.49 3.70
C MET A 282 15.88 3.46 2.41
N VAL A 283 16.40 4.01 1.34
CA VAL A 283 15.70 4.16 0.05
C VAL A 283 16.47 3.45 -1.05
N TYR A 284 15.74 2.65 -1.83
CA TYR A 284 16.28 1.92 -2.98
C TYR A 284 15.51 2.28 -4.24
N ASP A 285 16.23 2.55 -5.33
CA ASP A 285 15.64 2.67 -6.66
C ASP A 285 15.26 1.27 -7.16
N LEU A 286 14.01 1.08 -7.50
CA LEU A 286 13.39 -0.14 -8.03
C LEU A 286 12.88 0.03 -9.47
N ALA A 287 13.27 1.10 -10.19
CA ALA A 287 12.90 1.29 -11.59
C ALA A 287 13.26 0.07 -12.46
N ASP A 288 14.33 -0.62 -12.09
CA ASP A 288 14.62 -2.00 -12.52
C ASP A 288 14.57 -2.95 -11.31
N PRO A 289 13.47 -3.68 -11.09
CA PRO A 289 13.33 -4.57 -9.94
C PRO A 289 14.29 -5.78 -9.99
N THR A 290 14.99 -5.99 -11.11
CA THR A 290 16.06 -7.02 -11.22
C THR A 290 17.43 -6.49 -10.82
N ALA A 291 17.57 -5.18 -10.58
CA ALA A 291 18.83 -4.54 -10.24
C ALA A 291 18.60 -3.38 -9.21
N PRO A 292 18.07 -3.64 -8.02
CA PRO A 292 17.83 -2.62 -7.01
C PRO A 292 19.08 -1.86 -6.62
N VAL A 293 18.99 -0.53 -6.52
CA VAL A 293 20.13 0.35 -6.23
C VAL A 293 19.86 1.19 -4.99
N ALA A 294 20.75 1.16 -3.99
CA ALA A 294 20.64 2.03 -2.83
C ALA A 294 20.81 3.50 -3.24
N VAL A 295 19.85 4.34 -2.86
CA VAL A 295 19.83 5.78 -3.14
C VAL A 295 20.26 6.58 -1.92
N SER A 296 19.55 6.40 -0.81
CA SER A 296 19.89 7.05 0.45
C SER A 296 19.71 6.10 1.63
N ARG A 297 20.46 6.38 2.69
CA ARG A 297 20.46 5.60 3.92
C ARG A 297 20.81 6.55 5.06
N LEU A 298 19.81 6.95 5.80
CA LEU A 298 20.00 7.82 6.96
C LEU A 298 19.94 6.98 8.24
N ARG A 299 20.71 7.37 9.25
CA ARG A 299 20.62 6.83 10.58
C ARG A 299 20.22 7.91 11.57
N THR A 300 19.11 7.69 12.26
CA THR A 300 18.80 8.42 13.48
C THR A 300 19.45 7.70 14.67
N PRO A 301 20.06 8.39 15.64
CA PRO A 301 20.73 7.74 16.76
C PRO A 301 19.74 7.09 17.74
N GLU A 302 18.48 7.45 17.67
CA GLU A 302 17.37 7.00 18.50
C GLU A 302 16.31 6.36 17.60
N GLY A 303 15.42 5.57 18.18
CA GLY A 303 14.31 4.95 17.46
C GLY A 303 14.59 3.53 16.99
N ASP A 304 13.55 2.89 16.56
CA ASP A 304 13.49 1.57 15.92
C ASP A 304 12.40 1.64 14.84
N GLY A 305 12.56 1.02 13.69
CA GLY A 305 11.73 1.29 12.54
C GLY A 305 10.25 0.94 12.72
N GLY A 306 9.39 1.80 12.24
CA GLY A 306 7.97 1.60 12.04
C GLY A 306 7.60 1.59 10.55
N TYR A 307 6.55 2.32 10.18
CA TYR A 307 6.11 2.46 8.79
C TYR A 307 6.77 3.63 8.08
N ILE A 308 6.74 3.59 6.75
CA ILE A 308 7.35 4.62 5.91
C ILE A 308 6.47 4.92 4.70
N PHE A 309 6.24 6.22 4.42
CA PHE A 309 5.38 6.67 3.34
C PHE A 309 6.03 7.79 2.54
N LEU A 310 5.79 7.76 1.23
CA LEU A 310 6.07 8.89 0.35
C LEU A 310 4.77 9.67 0.10
N HIS A 311 4.85 10.99 0.20
CA HIS A 311 3.80 11.91 -0.17
C HIS A 311 4.43 13.07 -0.93
N ASN A 312 4.27 13.06 -2.24
CA ASN A 312 4.95 13.97 -3.16
C ASN A 312 6.48 13.92 -2.99
N ASP A 313 7.07 15.02 -2.56
CA ASP A 313 8.50 15.18 -2.26
C ASP A 313 8.79 15.15 -0.74
N ARG A 314 7.96 14.45 0.05
CA ARG A 314 8.11 14.28 1.50
C ARG A 314 8.11 12.81 1.88
N LEU A 315 9.05 12.43 2.72
CA LEU A 315 9.19 11.07 3.23
C LEU A 315 8.86 11.04 4.72
N PHE A 316 7.83 10.30 5.09
CA PHE A 316 7.34 10.14 6.46
C PHE A 316 7.81 8.81 7.03
N VAL A 317 8.34 8.82 8.23
CA VAL A 317 8.92 7.63 8.87
C VAL A 317 8.47 7.54 10.31
N GLY A 318 7.87 6.41 10.70
CA GLY A 318 7.69 6.03 12.10
C GLY A 318 8.98 5.42 12.65
N ASP A 319 9.34 5.77 13.86
CA ASP A 319 10.64 5.42 14.47
C ASP A 319 10.46 5.02 15.94
N SER A 320 9.33 4.40 16.30
CA SER A 320 8.95 3.97 17.66
C SER A 320 8.94 5.07 18.71
N ALA A 321 10.06 5.76 18.93
CA ALA A 321 10.17 6.85 19.89
C ALA A 321 9.65 8.20 19.40
N PHE A 322 9.49 8.34 18.08
CA PHE A 322 9.04 9.55 17.39
C PHE A 322 8.69 9.19 15.93
N GLY A 323 8.07 10.13 15.20
CA GLY A 323 8.00 10.10 13.75
C GLY A 323 8.75 11.29 13.17
N ASP A 324 9.34 11.12 12.00
CA ASP A 324 10.05 12.19 11.31
C ASP A 324 9.47 12.41 9.90
N VAL A 325 9.56 13.63 9.39
CA VAL A 325 9.34 13.97 7.98
C VAL A 325 10.60 14.56 7.39
N TYR A 326 10.94 14.13 6.18
CA TYR A 326 12.14 14.54 5.45
C TYR A 326 11.76 15.19 4.12
N ASP A 327 12.54 16.18 3.71
CA ASP A 327 12.58 16.64 2.33
C ASP A 327 13.17 15.54 1.44
N PHE A 328 12.42 15.14 0.41
CA PHE A 328 12.74 14.10 -0.54
C PHE A 328 12.92 14.65 -1.97
N THR A 329 12.99 15.97 -2.14
CA THR A 329 13.23 16.63 -3.44
C THR A 329 14.50 16.12 -4.12
N ASP A 330 15.55 15.86 -3.34
CA ASP A 330 16.74 15.08 -3.76
C ASP A 330 16.80 13.78 -2.96
N PRO A 331 16.35 12.64 -3.51
CA PRO A 331 16.31 11.37 -2.80
C PRO A 331 17.67 10.87 -2.28
N ALA A 332 18.78 11.41 -2.78
CA ALA A 332 20.12 11.08 -2.30
C ALA A 332 20.50 11.89 -1.04
N VAL A 333 19.76 12.95 -0.72
CA VAL A 333 20.09 13.88 0.38
C VAL A 333 18.84 14.19 1.20
N LEU A 334 18.56 13.35 2.19
CA LEU A 334 17.40 13.51 3.08
C LEU A 334 17.66 14.61 4.12
N VAL A 335 16.80 15.64 4.15
CA VAL A 335 16.88 16.73 5.10
C VAL A 335 15.68 16.69 6.04
N PRO A 336 15.89 16.56 7.38
CA PRO A 336 14.76 16.56 8.32
C PRO A 336 14.03 17.90 8.27
N LEU A 337 12.70 17.85 8.16
CA LEU A 337 11.81 19.01 8.18
C LEU A 337 11.11 19.20 9.50
N GLY A 338 10.74 18.10 10.18
CA GLY A 338 10.06 18.14 11.46
C GLY A 338 9.93 16.79 12.10
N ARG A 339 9.47 16.80 13.35
CA ARG A 339 9.34 15.60 14.19
C ARG A 339 7.97 15.55 14.84
N PHE A 340 7.34 14.40 14.78
CA PHE A 340 6.11 14.07 15.47
C PHE A 340 6.43 13.40 16.80
N LEU A 341 5.74 13.80 17.85
CA LEU A 341 5.90 13.24 19.19
C LEU A 341 4.54 12.84 19.73
N LEU A 342 4.41 11.58 20.11
CA LEU A 342 3.29 11.04 20.83
C LEU A 342 3.82 10.03 21.84
N GLN A 343 3.16 9.89 23.00
CA GLN A 343 3.63 8.95 24.00
C GLN A 343 3.26 7.53 23.63
N GLY A 344 4.23 6.65 23.55
CA GLY A 344 4.09 5.23 23.25
C GLY A 344 5.07 4.78 22.17
N ASP A 345 4.83 3.60 21.61
CA ASP A 345 5.56 3.06 20.48
C ASP A 345 4.94 3.60 19.18
N LEU A 346 5.54 4.66 18.67
CA LEU A 346 5.00 5.45 17.56
C LEU A 346 5.45 4.86 16.24
N ASP A 347 4.67 3.89 15.75
CA ASP A 347 5.03 3.15 14.55
C ASP A 347 4.60 3.83 13.26
N THR A 348 3.48 4.58 13.27
CA THR A 348 2.87 5.08 12.03
C THR A 348 2.78 6.58 12.00
N VAL A 349 3.18 7.17 10.86
CA VAL A 349 2.96 8.57 10.50
C VAL A 349 2.37 8.60 9.11
N THR A 350 1.05 8.49 9.00
CA THR A 350 0.34 8.41 7.72
C THR A 350 -0.03 9.80 7.20
N PRO A 351 0.57 10.29 6.11
CA PRO A 351 0.27 11.61 5.56
C PRO A 351 -1.11 11.64 4.88
N MET A 352 -1.83 12.73 5.08
CA MET A 352 -3.09 13.04 4.40
C MET A 352 -3.18 14.53 4.17
N SER A 353 -2.97 15.00 2.94
CA SER A 353 -2.85 16.43 2.66
C SER A 353 -1.75 17.07 3.53
N ASN A 354 -2.05 18.13 4.25
CA ASN A 354 -1.14 18.83 5.15
C ASN A 354 -1.21 18.40 6.63
N VAL A 355 -1.87 17.29 6.91
CA VAL A 355 -1.84 16.65 8.23
C VAL A 355 -1.27 15.24 8.13
N ALA A 356 -0.79 14.71 9.24
CA ALA A 356 -0.48 13.29 9.41
C ALA A 356 -1.36 12.71 10.51
N VAL A 357 -1.83 11.50 10.33
CA VAL A 357 -2.33 10.68 11.44
C VAL A 357 -1.15 9.89 11.99
N VAL A 358 -0.84 10.17 13.23
CA VAL A 358 0.26 9.57 13.97
C VAL A 358 -0.34 8.57 14.94
N SER A 359 0.03 7.30 14.82
CA SER A 359 -0.56 6.23 15.60
C SER A 359 0.48 5.50 16.44
N VAL A 360 0.04 5.09 17.63
CA VAL A 360 0.82 4.37 18.64
C VAL A 360 0.39 2.92 18.64
N ASP A 361 1.37 2.04 18.47
CA ASP A 361 1.20 0.60 18.53
C ASP A 361 1.05 0.11 19.98
N GLU A 362 2.01 0.44 20.84
CA GLU A 362 2.03 0.04 22.24
C GLU A 362 2.34 1.20 23.21
N LYS A 363 1.93 1.02 24.47
CA LYS A 363 2.31 1.92 25.59
C LYS A 363 1.81 3.35 25.45
N GLY A 364 0.75 3.53 24.65
CA GLY A 364 0.08 4.82 24.47
C GLY A 364 -0.60 5.32 25.75
N VAL A 365 -1.17 6.51 25.65
CA VAL A 365 -2.04 7.09 26.68
C VAL A 365 -3.48 6.91 26.24
N THR A 366 -4.32 6.32 27.07
CA THR A 366 -5.75 6.16 26.81
C THR A 366 -6.39 7.46 26.31
N GLY A 367 -7.08 7.40 25.16
CA GLY A 367 -7.67 8.57 24.50
C GLY A 367 -6.67 9.36 23.64
N GLN A 368 -5.42 8.91 23.49
CA GLN A 368 -4.36 9.58 22.74
C GLN A 368 -3.53 8.63 21.86
N SER A 369 -4.05 7.46 21.53
CA SER A 369 -3.32 6.45 20.76
C SER A 369 -3.24 6.76 19.26
N SER A 370 -4.05 7.67 18.75
CA SER A 370 -3.90 8.28 17.41
C SER A 370 -4.12 9.78 17.49
N ALA A 371 -3.26 10.54 16.84
CA ALA A 371 -3.33 12.00 16.81
C ALA A 371 -3.35 12.53 15.37
N VAL A 372 -4.16 13.54 15.13
CA VAL A 372 -4.08 14.35 13.90
C VAL A 372 -3.12 15.49 14.16
N ILE A 373 -2.04 15.57 13.38
CA ILE A 373 -0.94 16.52 13.57
C ILE A 373 -0.68 17.25 12.25
N PRO A 374 -0.89 18.59 12.19
CA PRO A 374 -0.49 19.39 11.04
C PRO A 374 1.02 19.33 10.82
N TRP A 375 1.47 19.15 9.57
CA TRP A 375 2.89 19.14 9.20
C TRP A 375 3.25 20.20 8.16
N ASP A 376 2.27 20.70 7.41
CA ASP A 376 2.43 21.81 6.50
C ASP A 376 1.33 22.86 6.75
N ALA A 377 1.64 24.13 6.46
CA ALA A 377 0.71 25.24 6.66
C ALA A 377 -0.45 25.22 5.67
N GLU A 378 -0.19 24.79 4.44
CA GLU A 378 -1.17 24.84 3.35
C GLU A 378 -1.59 23.43 2.93
N PRO A 379 -2.86 23.23 2.56
CA PRO A 379 -3.34 21.96 2.02
C PRO A 379 -2.57 21.55 0.77
N ASP A 380 -2.48 20.25 0.54
CA ASP A 380 -1.89 19.71 -0.66
C ASP A 380 -2.72 20.08 -1.92
N VAL A 381 -2.03 20.63 -2.91
CA VAL A 381 -2.57 21.00 -4.22
C VAL A 381 -1.76 20.38 -5.38
N THR A 382 -0.87 19.46 -5.06
CA THR A 382 0.03 18.81 -6.02
C THR A 382 -0.66 17.58 -6.59
N PRO A 383 -0.81 17.44 -7.91
CA PRO A 383 -1.34 16.22 -8.50
C PRO A 383 -0.41 15.02 -8.33
N PRO A 384 -0.96 13.80 -8.17
CA PRO A 384 -0.15 12.60 -8.08
C PRO A 384 0.62 12.34 -9.37
N SER A 385 1.87 11.87 -9.24
CA SER A 385 2.74 11.53 -10.36
C SER A 385 3.03 10.03 -10.42
N PRO A 386 2.83 9.38 -11.59
CA PRO A 386 3.14 7.98 -11.75
C PRO A 386 4.65 7.75 -11.84
N GLY A 387 5.14 6.77 -11.10
CA GLY A 387 6.52 6.31 -11.12
C GLY A 387 6.69 5.00 -11.90
N MET A 388 6.89 3.86 -11.19
CA MET A 388 7.06 2.57 -11.84
C MET A 388 5.75 1.92 -12.24
N THR A 389 5.82 1.10 -13.28
CA THR A 389 4.68 0.34 -13.82
C THR A 389 5.05 -1.13 -14.01
N SER A 390 4.06 -2.01 -13.92
CA SER A 390 4.16 -3.41 -14.32
C SER A 390 2.87 -3.81 -15.06
N PRO A 391 2.94 -4.26 -16.34
CA PRO A 391 4.14 -4.32 -17.18
C PRO A 391 4.77 -2.96 -17.47
N ARG A 392 6.08 -2.96 -17.81
CA ARG A 392 6.82 -1.75 -18.18
C ARG A 392 6.55 -1.32 -19.62
N GLN A 393 6.81 -0.05 -19.94
CA GLN A 393 6.74 0.44 -21.31
C GLN A 393 7.63 -0.40 -22.24
N GLY A 394 7.04 -0.95 -23.30
CA GLY A 394 7.73 -1.74 -24.30
C GLY A 394 8.00 -3.20 -23.90
N GLU A 395 7.50 -3.67 -22.78
CA GLU A 395 7.69 -5.04 -22.31
C GLU A 395 7.04 -6.04 -23.26
N VAL A 396 7.73 -7.15 -23.52
CA VAL A 396 7.31 -8.22 -24.42
C VAL A 396 7.27 -9.55 -23.69
N PHE A 397 6.52 -10.51 -24.23
CA PHE A 397 6.33 -11.84 -23.62
C PHE A 397 5.66 -11.79 -22.25
N VAL A 398 4.87 -10.75 -22.01
CA VAL A 398 4.07 -10.63 -20.81
C VAL A 398 3.08 -11.79 -20.74
N ALA A 399 2.87 -12.34 -19.55
CA ALA A 399 1.93 -13.46 -19.36
C ALA A 399 0.49 -13.06 -19.74
N THR A 400 -0.30 -13.98 -20.25
CA THR A 400 -1.72 -13.71 -20.54
C THR A 400 -2.57 -13.51 -19.28
N THR A 401 -2.09 -13.95 -18.14
CA THR A 401 -2.67 -13.71 -16.81
C THR A 401 -2.27 -12.37 -16.19
N ALA A 402 -1.56 -11.52 -16.94
CA ALA A 402 -1.01 -10.27 -16.47
C ALA A 402 -2.07 -9.33 -15.90
N ARG A 403 -1.69 -8.69 -14.82
CA ARG A 403 -2.35 -7.53 -14.22
C ARG A 403 -1.52 -6.29 -14.53
N VAL A 404 -2.14 -5.13 -14.47
CA VAL A 404 -1.43 -3.86 -14.71
C VAL A 404 -1.41 -3.07 -13.41
N GLY A 405 -0.23 -2.64 -13.00
CA GLY A 405 -0.04 -1.84 -11.80
C GLY A 405 0.74 -0.56 -12.08
N VAL A 406 0.40 0.49 -11.36
CA VAL A 406 1.09 1.78 -11.37
C VAL A 406 1.32 2.21 -9.93
N VAL A 407 2.55 2.59 -9.63
CA VAL A 407 2.94 3.15 -8.31
C VAL A 407 3.07 4.66 -8.45
N PHE A 408 2.47 5.39 -7.53
CA PHE A 408 2.50 6.86 -7.50
C PHE A 408 3.43 7.37 -6.40
N ASP A 409 3.74 8.65 -6.44
CA ASP A 409 4.54 9.34 -5.43
C ASP A 409 3.75 9.72 -4.17
N GLU A 410 2.43 9.46 -4.16
CA GLU A 410 1.55 9.68 -3.02
C GLU A 410 0.35 8.74 -3.05
N MET A 411 -0.44 8.73 -1.97
CA MET A 411 -1.63 7.89 -1.84
C MET A 411 -2.74 8.33 -2.80
N ILE A 412 -3.38 7.37 -3.43
CA ILE A 412 -4.46 7.58 -4.41
C ILE A 412 -5.82 7.38 -3.72
N GLU A 413 -6.76 8.28 -4.00
CA GLU A 413 -8.18 8.11 -3.61
C GLU A 413 -8.75 6.85 -4.27
N PRO A 414 -9.10 5.81 -3.50
CA PRO A 414 -9.42 4.51 -4.08
C PRO A 414 -10.58 4.54 -5.06
N VAL A 415 -11.62 5.33 -4.81
CA VAL A 415 -12.79 5.41 -5.71
C VAL A 415 -12.51 6.20 -6.98
N SER A 416 -11.36 6.86 -7.08
CA SER A 416 -10.92 7.51 -8.32
C SER A 416 -10.42 6.51 -9.36
N ALA A 417 -10.14 5.26 -8.97
CA ALA A 417 -9.68 4.19 -9.85
C ALA A 417 -10.89 3.41 -10.43
N PHE A 418 -11.24 3.71 -11.65
CA PHE A 418 -12.35 3.07 -12.37
C PHE A 418 -12.08 3.06 -13.89
N SER A 419 -12.94 2.43 -14.67
CA SER A 419 -12.77 2.27 -16.13
C SER A 419 -12.71 3.59 -16.94
N GLY A 420 -13.07 4.71 -16.35
CA GLY A 420 -12.90 6.05 -16.93
C GLY A 420 -11.51 6.65 -16.71
N SER A 421 -10.89 6.38 -15.57
CA SER A 421 -9.61 6.96 -15.13
C SER A 421 -8.40 6.06 -15.38
N PHE A 422 -8.61 4.75 -15.52
CA PHE A 422 -7.57 3.77 -15.81
C PHE A 422 -8.10 2.80 -16.87
N ARG A 423 -7.56 2.86 -18.08
CA ARG A 423 -8.06 2.16 -19.26
C ARG A 423 -7.01 1.22 -19.82
N VAL A 424 -7.42 0.02 -20.18
CA VAL A 424 -6.58 -0.93 -20.92
C VAL A 424 -7.28 -1.27 -22.21
N PHE A 425 -6.59 -1.15 -23.36
CA PHE A 425 -7.10 -1.45 -24.67
C PHE A 425 -6.26 -2.53 -25.34
N ASP A 426 -6.90 -3.39 -26.10
CA ASP A 426 -6.20 -4.33 -26.97
C ASP A 426 -5.75 -3.66 -28.29
N ASP A 427 -5.04 -4.42 -29.14
CA ASP A 427 -4.56 -3.96 -30.45
C ASP A 427 -5.67 -3.73 -31.50
N ARG A 428 -6.94 -3.91 -31.12
CA ARG A 428 -8.13 -3.62 -31.91
C ARG A 428 -8.92 -2.44 -31.33
N ASP A 429 -8.30 -1.69 -30.43
CA ASP A 429 -8.91 -0.57 -29.70
C ASP A 429 -10.17 -0.98 -28.89
N GLN A 430 -10.27 -2.28 -28.50
CA GLN A 430 -11.32 -2.72 -27.62
C GLN A 430 -10.89 -2.57 -26.16
N ALA A 431 -11.75 -1.96 -25.35
CA ALA A 431 -11.50 -1.87 -23.92
C ALA A 431 -11.50 -3.27 -23.30
N VAL A 432 -10.48 -3.52 -22.45
CA VAL A 432 -10.40 -4.73 -21.64
C VAL A 432 -11.19 -4.48 -20.36
N PRO A 433 -12.24 -5.26 -20.06
CA PRO A 433 -12.95 -5.14 -18.79
C PRO A 433 -12.10 -5.71 -17.65
N GLY A 434 -12.28 -5.19 -16.44
CA GLY A 434 -11.54 -5.65 -15.27
C GLY A 434 -11.88 -4.87 -13.99
N ALA A 435 -11.33 -5.34 -12.89
CA ALA A 435 -11.48 -4.79 -11.55
C ALA A 435 -10.27 -3.93 -11.16
N PHE A 436 -10.50 -3.01 -10.23
CA PHE A 436 -9.49 -2.11 -9.70
C PHE A 436 -9.27 -2.37 -8.21
N ASN A 437 -8.03 -2.31 -7.78
CA ASN A 437 -7.65 -2.27 -6.38
C ASN A 437 -6.66 -1.12 -6.16
N VAL A 438 -6.87 -0.39 -5.10
CA VAL A 438 -5.94 0.65 -4.65
C VAL A 438 -5.48 0.30 -3.27
N GLN A 439 -4.17 0.32 -3.08
CA GLN A 439 -3.55 0.19 -1.77
C GLN A 439 -2.47 1.27 -1.64
N GLU A 440 -2.76 2.26 -0.83
CA GLU A 440 -1.86 3.40 -0.63
C GLU A 440 -1.47 4.08 -1.96
N ASN A 441 -0.18 4.04 -2.32
CA ASN A 441 0.39 4.62 -3.54
C ASN A 441 0.22 3.75 -4.79
N VAL A 442 -0.43 2.59 -4.70
CA VAL A 442 -0.48 1.61 -5.78
C VAL A 442 -1.90 1.45 -6.32
N VAL A 443 -2.05 1.59 -7.63
CA VAL A 443 -3.28 1.26 -8.34
C VAL A 443 -3.07 0.04 -9.21
N ASN A 444 -3.90 -0.97 -9.03
CA ASN A 444 -3.89 -2.20 -9.80
C ASN A 444 -5.16 -2.36 -10.65
N PHE A 445 -4.99 -2.85 -11.87
CA PHE A 445 -6.07 -3.32 -12.74
C PHE A 445 -5.89 -4.81 -13.01
N THR A 446 -6.91 -5.60 -12.72
CA THR A 446 -6.97 -7.03 -13.00
C THR A 446 -8.01 -7.30 -14.09
N PRO A 447 -7.62 -7.79 -15.28
CA PRO A 447 -8.57 -8.16 -16.33
C PRO A 447 -9.54 -9.26 -15.86
N ASP A 448 -10.81 -9.18 -16.26
CA ASP A 448 -11.85 -10.18 -15.94
C ASP A 448 -11.58 -11.55 -16.61
N ALA A 449 -10.75 -11.57 -17.63
CA ALA A 449 -10.35 -12.79 -18.34
C ALA A 449 -8.88 -12.67 -18.80
N PRO A 450 -8.19 -13.81 -19.01
CA PRO A 450 -6.84 -13.79 -19.54
C PRO A 450 -6.73 -12.97 -20.82
N LEU A 451 -5.66 -12.20 -20.93
CA LEU A 451 -5.34 -11.43 -22.14
C LEU A 451 -5.09 -12.38 -23.33
N ARG A 452 -5.27 -11.89 -24.54
CA ARG A 452 -4.99 -12.68 -25.77
C ARG A 452 -3.48 -12.92 -25.90
N GLU A 453 -3.12 -14.08 -26.44
CA GLU A 453 -1.76 -14.42 -26.82
C GLU A 453 -1.26 -13.55 -27.98
N ASP A 454 0.05 -13.30 -28.02
CA ASP A 454 0.75 -12.59 -29.10
C ASP A 454 0.07 -11.27 -29.50
N ALA A 455 -0.48 -10.54 -28.54
CA ALA A 455 -1.28 -9.33 -28.74
C ALA A 455 -0.65 -8.12 -28.05
N GLY A 456 -0.85 -6.94 -28.65
CA GLY A 456 -0.45 -5.66 -28.06
C GLY A 456 -1.55 -5.08 -27.19
N TYR A 457 -1.16 -4.44 -26.09
CA TYR A 457 -2.05 -3.75 -25.18
C TYR A 457 -1.55 -2.34 -24.90
N THR A 458 -2.48 -1.40 -24.80
CA THR A 458 -2.21 -0.01 -24.44
C THR A 458 -2.89 0.30 -23.12
N VAL A 459 -2.14 0.76 -22.14
CA VAL A 459 -2.66 1.31 -20.90
C VAL A 459 -2.71 2.83 -21.04
N HIS A 460 -3.82 3.43 -20.61
CA HIS A 460 -4.03 4.85 -20.66
C HIS A 460 -4.68 5.35 -19.36
N LEU A 461 -3.94 6.14 -18.61
CA LEU A 461 -4.44 6.94 -17.52
C LEU A 461 -4.57 8.37 -18.03
N PRO A 462 -5.79 8.86 -18.28
CA PRO A 462 -5.99 10.21 -18.81
C PRO A 462 -5.75 11.28 -17.75
N ALA A 463 -5.23 12.42 -18.17
CA ALA A 463 -5.23 13.62 -17.37
C ALA A 463 -6.64 13.91 -16.84
N GLY A 464 -6.74 14.34 -15.56
CA GLY A 464 -8.01 14.57 -14.88
C GLY A 464 -8.75 13.28 -14.44
N GLY A 465 -8.13 12.10 -14.62
CA GLY A 465 -8.71 10.81 -14.25
C GLY A 465 -8.52 10.47 -12.78
N LEU A 466 -7.45 9.78 -12.45
CA LEU A 466 -7.10 9.44 -11.05
C LEU A 466 -6.86 10.69 -10.23
N ALA A 467 -7.07 10.59 -8.92
CA ALA A 467 -6.80 11.66 -7.98
C ALA A 467 -6.13 11.13 -6.71
N ASP A 468 -5.41 11.99 -6.02
CA ASP A 468 -4.92 11.78 -4.67
C ASP A 468 -6.05 11.90 -3.61
N LEU A 469 -5.71 11.77 -2.35
CA LEU A 469 -6.64 11.88 -1.22
C LEU A 469 -7.21 13.30 -1.08
N SER A 470 -6.47 14.34 -1.50
CA SER A 470 -6.90 15.75 -1.48
C SER A 470 -7.87 16.09 -2.63
N GLY A 471 -7.94 15.23 -3.64
CA GLY A 471 -8.76 15.41 -4.84
C GLY A 471 -8.04 16.09 -6.00
N ASN A 472 -6.71 16.29 -5.90
CA ASN A 472 -5.90 16.76 -7.01
C ASN A 472 -5.82 15.65 -8.06
N ARG A 473 -6.16 15.99 -9.29
CA ARG A 473 -6.27 15.00 -10.36
C ARG A 473 -4.99 14.92 -11.17
N LEU A 474 -4.66 13.72 -11.65
CA LEU A 474 -3.53 13.46 -12.51
C LEU A 474 -3.37 14.57 -13.57
N ALA A 475 -2.20 15.22 -13.61
CA ALA A 475 -1.99 16.41 -14.44
C ALA A 475 -1.84 16.06 -15.92
N ASP A 476 -1.12 14.99 -16.23
CA ASP A 476 -0.76 14.58 -17.57
C ASP A 476 -1.22 13.15 -17.89
N ASP A 477 -1.45 12.85 -19.17
CA ASP A 477 -1.72 11.49 -19.64
C ASP A 477 -0.52 10.57 -19.38
N LEU A 478 -0.74 9.43 -18.72
CA LEU A 478 0.20 8.32 -18.79
C LEU A 478 -0.26 7.34 -19.89
N ARG A 479 0.63 7.03 -20.82
CA ARG A 479 0.40 5.97 -21.83
C ARG A 479 1.58 5.04 -21.88
N LEU A 480 1.31 3.75 -21.78
CA LEU A 480 2.31 2.70 -21.97
C LEU A 480 1.76 1.59 -22.83
N ARG A 481 2.65 0.85 -23.46
CA ARG A 481 2.30 -0.28 -24.32
C ARG A 481 3.15 -1.49 -23.98
N PHE A 482 2.53 -2.66 -23.96
CA PHE A 482 3.20 -3.94 -23.75
C PHE A 482 2.63 -5.01 -24.71
N TRP A 483 3.28 -6.17 -24.80
CA TRP A 483 2.85 -7.28 -25.64
C TRP A 483 2.87 -8.59 -24.85
N THR A 484 1.79 -9.32 -24.95
CA THR A 484 1.73 -10.68 -24.41
C THR A 484 2.55 -11.65 -25.24
N GLY A 485 3.03 -12.69 -24.59
CA GLY A 485 3.65 -13.83 -25.25
C GLY A 485 2.63 -14.90 -25.64
N PRO A 486 3.10 -16.04 -26.21
CA PRO A 486 2.28 -17.22 -26.39
C PRO A 486 1.85 -17.78 -25.02
N ALA A 487 0.74 -18.49 -24.98
CA ALA A 487 0.32 -19.19 -23.76
C ALA A 487 1.41 -20.17 -23.33
N ARG A 488 1.69 -20.19 -22.04
CA ARG A 488 2.66 -21.10 -21.42
C ARG A 488 1.96 -22.31 -20.84
#